data_0cdfef4fb58d6ce8e1078105b55d3f80
#
_entry.id   0cdfef4fb58d6ce8e1078105b55d3f80
#
_cell.length_a   1.000
_cell.length_b   1.000
_cell.length_c   1.000
_cell.angle_alpha   90.00
_cell.angle_beta   90.00
_cell.angle_gamma   90.00
#
_symmetry.space_group_name_H-M   'P 1'
#
loop_
_entity.id
_entity.type
_entity.pdbx_description
1 polymer ?
#
loop_
_entity_poly.entity_id
_entity_poly.type
_entity_poly.pdbx_seq_one_letter_code
_entity_poly.pdbx_strand_id
1 'polypeptide(L)'
;MKKLFGLLTCLILLTAFTCEDEPLDSDFDISTDPNLSCEAALLNTANAALSFASATEDNYAALCAAYKVALQAQSLACGDEDGNIQTAIDALGDCTNDTVPNEGIVGTWLATSWISTEPVDINNDGEESTDLLAEFDCYDNETLVFNADNTGIMMSTSYADVEFEIETGTTDSYIYTVDCVEEVDNTNFTWTQVDNEITIIDEFDVESVWTLSGNQLSTVVPQGFIAFDSNDATVTVSQDLTFIYTRQ
;
A
#
# COMPACT_ATOMS: atom_id res chain seq x y z
N MET A 1 -19.58 -9.46 -58.35
CA MET A 1 -19.24 -10.82 -57.85
C MET A 1 -17.73 -11.03 -57.60
N LYS A 2 -16.81 -10.31 -58.21
CA LYS A 2 -15.33 -10.49 -57.96
C LYS A 2 -14.80 -9.93 -56.62
N LYS A 3 -15.53 -9.04 -55.96
CA LYS A 3 -15.12 -8.46 -54.67
C LYS A 3 -15.55 -9.30 -53.45
N LEU A 4 -16.51 -10.21 -53.61
CA LEU A 4 -16.97 -11.05 -52.51
C LEU A 4 -16.05 -12.25 -52.28
N PHE A 5 -15.34 -12.70 -53.34
CA PHE A 5 -14.41 -13.83 -53.27
C PHE A 5 -13.09 -13.45 -52.51
N GLY A 6 -12.67 -12.19 -52.62
CA GLY A 6 -11.47 -11.72 -51.90
C GLY A 6 -11.66 -11.59 -50.38
N LEU A 7 -12.89 -11.29 -49.95
CA LEU A 7 -13.21 -11.15 -48.52
C LEU A 7 -13.33 -12.52 -47.84
N LEU A 8 -13.83 -13.52 -48.58
CA LEU A 8 -13.98 -14.89 -48.05
C LEU A 8 -12.59 -15.58 -47.88
N THR A 9 -11.64 -15.29 -48.78
CA THR A 9 -10.27 -15.86 -48.68
C THR A 9 -9.48 -15.26 -47.53
N CYS A 10 -9.71 -13.97 -47.18
CA CYS A 10 -9.08 -13.34 -46.06
C CYS A 10 -9.63 -13.84 -44.70
N LEU A 11 -10.96 -14.18 -44.68
CA LEU A 11 -11.60 -14.70 -43.45
C LEU A 11 -11.15 -16.14 -43.14
N ILE A 12 -10.79 -16.94 -44.15
CA ILE A 12 -10.33 -18.33 -43.95
C ILE A 12 -8.87 -18.36 -43.45
N LEU A 13 -8.09 -17.34 -43.76
CA LEU A 13 -6.70 -17.23 -43.28
C LEU A 13 -6.63 -16.75 -41.81
N LEU A 14 -7.68 -16.12 -41.27
CA LEU A 14 -7.73 -15.66 -39.88
C LEU A 14 -8.21 -16.75 -38.90
N THR A 15 -8.76 -17.88 -39.39
CA THR A 15 -9.20 -18.97 -38.50
C THR A 15 -8.17 -20.06 -38.30
N ALA A 16 -6.95 -19.93 -38.84
CA ALA A 16 -5.91 -20.93 -38.74
C ALA A 16 -4.95 -20.69 -37.54
N PHE A 17 -5.17 -19.66 -36.72
CA PHE A 17 -4.49 -19.46 -35.44
C PHE A 17 -5.47 -19.72 -34.31
N THR A 18 -6.00 -20.92 -34.23
CA THR A 18 -6.45 -21.45 -32.94
C THR A 18 -5.18 -21.85 -32.20
N CYS A 19 -4.71 -20.99 -31.27
CA CYS A 19 -3.89 -21.48 -30.18
C CYS A 19 -4.73 -22.56 -29.48
N GLU A 20 -4.35 -23.82 -29.63
CA GLU A 20 -4.80 -24.87 -28.74
C GLU A 20 -4.33 -24.43 -27.34
N ASP A 21 -5.26 -24.36 -26.37
CA ASP A 21 -4.98 -24.31 -24.95
C ASP A 21 -4.24 -25.61 -24.58
N GLU A 22 -2.95 -25.67 -24.83
CA GLU A 22 -2.11 -26.65 -24.14
C GLU A 22 -2.06 -26.21 -22.68
N PRO A 23 -2.47 -27.07 -21.73
CA PRO A 23 -2.23 -26.78 -20.34
C PRO A 23 -0.74 -26.56 -20.17
N LEU A 24 -0.36 -25.39 -19.64
CA LEU A 24 1.02 -25.12 -19.23
C LEU A 24 1.43 -26.25 -18.27
N ASP A 25 2.19 -27.20 -18.79
CA ASP A 25 2.83 -28.21 -17.97
C ASP A 25 3.68 -27.46 -16.94
N SER A 26 3.40 -27.73 -15.68
CA SER A 26 4.06 -27.12 -14.52
C SER A 26 5.54 -27.52 -14.36
N ASP A 27 6.11 -28.16 -15.35
CA ASP A 27 7.54 -28.51 -15.45
C ASP A 27 8.26 -27.55 -16.41
N PHE A 28 8.30 -26.25 -16.02
CA PHE A 28 9.20 -25.31 -16.68
C PHE A 28 10.63 -25.58 -16.17
N ASP A 29 11.28 -26.57 -16.79
CA ASP A 29 12.68 -26.89 -16.51
C ASP A 29 13.56 -25.81 -17.15
N ILE A 30 13.91 -24.79 -16.37
CA ILE A 30 14.89 -23.79 -16.80
C ILE A 30 16.23 -24.50 -16.89
N SER A 31 16.58 -24.97 -18.07
CA SER A 31 17.85 -25.61 -18.34
C SER A 31 19.00 -24.64 -18.04
N THR A 32 19.73 -24.92 -16.97
CA THR A 32 21.01 -24.30 -16.65
C THR A 32 22.16 -24.96 -17.50
N ASP A 33 21.83 -25.42 -18.70
CA ASP A 33 22.82 -26.05 -19.59
C ASP A 33 23.87 -25.02 -19.98
N PRO A 34 25.17 -25.24 -19.64
CA PRO A 34 26.24 -24.32 -19.97
C PRO A 34 26.52 -24.23 -21.49
N ASN A 35 25.87 -25.06 -22.30
CA ASN A 35 25.96 -25.04 -23.76
C ASN A 35 24.70 -24.44 -24.42
N LEU A 36 23.87 -23.73 -23.67
CA LEU A 36 22.67 -23.09 -24.23
C LEU A 36 23.07 -22.07 -25.31
N SER A 37 22.45 -22.15 -26.50
CA SER A 37 22.68 -21.12 -27.52
C SER A 37 22.06 -19.80 -27.12
N CYS A 38 22.65 -18.68 -27.58
CA CYS A 38 22.09 -17.35 -27.28
C CYS A 38 20.61 -17.21 -27.71
N GLU A 39 20.23 -17.80 -28.88
CA GLU A 39 18.85 -17.79 -29.37
C GLU A 39 17.89 -18.53 -28.41
N ALA A 40 18.30 -19.71 -27.92
CA ALA A 40 17.52 -20.46 -26.95
C ALA A 40 17.41 -19.73 -25.60
N ALA A 41 18.50 -19.10 -25.15
CA ALA A 41 18.48 -18.28 -23.91
C ALA A 41 17.53 -17.09 -24.02
N LEU A 42 17.52 -16.40 -25.16
CA LEU A 42 16.56 -15.30 -25.41
C LEU A 42 15.10 -15.77 -25.35
N LEU A 43 14.81 -16.94 -25.96
CA LEU A 43 13.45 -17.49 -25.93
C LEU A 43 13.03 -17.87 -24.50
N ASN A 44 13.92 -18.49 -23.74
CA ASN A 44 13.67 -18.86 -22.35
C ASN A 44 13.42 -17.60 -21.49
N THR A 45 14.20 -16.55 -21.69
CA THR A 45 14.02 -15.27 -20.98
C THR A 45 12.68 -14.63 -21.34
N ALA A 46 12.27 -14.63 -22.62
CA ALA A 46 11.00 -14.09 -23.04
C ALA A 46 9.81 -14.85 -22.41
N ASN A 47 9.87 -16.19 -22.37
CA ASN A 47 8.85 -17.01 -21.74
C ASN A 47 8.78 -16.78 -20.22
N ALA A 48 9.93 -16.71 -19.55
CA ALA A 48 10.01 -16.43 -18.12
C ALA A 48 9.48 -15.02 -17.80
N ALA A 49 9.76 -14.02 -18.63
CA ALA A 49 9.23 -12.67 -18.49
C ALA A 49 7.70 -12.62 -18.63
N LEU A 50 7.13 -13.36 -19.58
CA LEU A 50 5.68 -13.46 -19.75
C LEU A 50 5.01 -14.13 -18.53
N SER A 51 5.62 -15.18 -18.00
CA SER A 51 5.14 -15.85 -16.80
C SER A 51 5.21 -14.92 -15.58
N PHE A 52 6.32 -14.20 -15.43
CA PHE A 52 6.50 -13.21 -14.36
C PHE A 52 5.53 -12.04 -14.47
N ALA A 53 5.19 -11.57 -15.68
CA ALA A 53 4.20 -10.51 -15.89
C ALA A 53 2.78 -10.90 -15.43
N SER A 54 2.49 -12.20 -15.27
CA SER A 54 1.24 -12.74 -14.74
C SER A 54 1.33 -13.21 -13.28
N ALA A 55 2.40 -12.83 -12.57
CA ALA A 55 2.62 -13.25 -11.19
C ALA A 55 1.51 -12.71 -10.27
N THR A 56 1.16 -13.53 -9.29
CA THR A 56 0.29 -13.20 -8.17
C THR A 56 1.12 -13.24 -6.88
N GLU A 57 0.59 -12.75 -5.77
CA GLU A 57 1.30 -12.80 -4.49
C GLU A 57 1.76 -14.21 -4.13
N ASP A 58 0.95 -15.24 -4.39
CA ASP A 58 1.26 -16.63 -4.06
C ASP A 58 2.40 -17.25 -4.89
N ASN A 59 2.66 -16.75 -6.10
CA ASN A 59 3.64 -17.34 -7.02
C ASN A 59 4.76 -16.38 -7.44
N TYR A 60 4.74 -15.13 -6.95
CA TYR A 60 5.71 -14.09 -7.29
C TYR A 60 7.15 -14.54 -7.07
N ALA A 61 7.49 -15.05 -5.89
CA ALA A 61 8.84 -15.45 -5.54
C ALA A 61 9.40 -16.52 -6.50
N ALA A 62 8.56 -17.50 -6.84
CA ALA A 62 8.95 -18.58 -7.76
C ALA A 62 9.13 -18.05 -9.19
N LEU A 63 8.22 -17.23 -9.70
CA LEU A 63 8.28 -16.69 -11.05
C LEU A 63 9.38 -15.64 -11.21
N CYS A 64 9.63 -14.81 -10.19
CA CYS A 64 10.76 -13.89 -10.15
C CYS A 64 12.08 -14.62 -10.17
N ALA A 65 12.27 -15.65 -9.34
CA ALA A 65 13.48 -16.47 -9.32
C ALA A 65 13.72 -17.15 -10.67
N ALA A 66 12.67 -17.68 -11.30
CA ALA A 66 12.73 -18.28 -12.62
C ALA A 66 13.17 -17.26 -13.68
N TYR A 67 12.60 -16.06 -13.67
CA TYR A 67 12.98 -14.99 -14.60
C TYR A 67 14.43 -14.53 -14.38
N LYS A 68 14.87 -14.39 -13.13
CA LYS A 68 16.24 -14.05 -12.78
C LYS A 68 17.26 -15.08 -13.29
N VAL A 69 16.97 -16.38 -13.13
CA VAL A 69 17.79 -17.47 -13.66
C VAL A 69 17.86 -17.44 -15.19
N ALA A 70 16.73 -17.16 -15.88
CA ALA A 70 16.70 -17.05 -17.32
C ALA A 70 17.53 -15.85 -17.83
N LEU A 71 17.50 -14.70 -17.17
CA LEU A 71 18.35 -13.55 -17.47
C LEU A 71 19.84 -13.85 -17.27
N GLN A 72 20.20 -14.57 -16.20
CA GLN A 72 21.59 -15.01 -15.96
C GLN A 72 22.07 -15.94 -17.05
N ALA A 73 21.24 -16.91 -17.47
CA ALA A 73 21.58 -17.81 -18.60
C ALA A 73 21.74 -17.05 -19.92
N GLN A 74 20.91 -16.03 -20.16
CA GLN A 74 21.01 -15.16 -21.33
C GLN A 74 22.31 -14.35 -21.31
N SER A 75 22.66 -13.75 -20.17
CA SER A 75 23.92 -13.02 -20.02
C SER A 75 25.15 -13.91 -20.32
N LEU A 76 25.12 -15.15 -19.82
CA LEU A 76 26.19 -16.12 -20.07
C LEU A 76 26.29 -16.57 -21.55
N ALA A 77 25.16 -16.79 -22.22
CA ALA A 77 25.09 -17.30 -23.56
C ALA A 77 25.28 -16.24 -24.66
N CYS A 78 24.80 -15.00 -24.41
CA CYS A 78 24.79 -13.90 -25.38
C CYS A 78 25.81 -12.79 -25.05
N GLY A 79 26.33 -12.75 -23.83
CA GLY A 79 27.06 -11.59 -23.29
C GLY A 79 26.12 -10.48 -22.83
N ASP A 80 26.66 -9.49 -22.12
CA ASP A 80 25.94 -8.30 -21.62
C ASP A 80 26.89 -7.09 -21.69
N GLU A 81 27.33 -6.73 -22.90
CA GLU A 81 28.30 -5.65 -23.10
C GLU A 81 27.75 -4.29 -22.65
N ASP A 82 26.45 -4.11 -22.75
CA ASP A 82 25.75 -2.86 -22.37
C ASP A 82 25.33 -2.81 -20.89
N GLY A 83 25.45 -3.90 -20.13
CA GLY A 83 25.04 -4.03 -18.74
C GLY A 83 23.53 -3.99 -18.52
N ASN A 84 22.73 -4.12 -19.58
CA ASN A 84 21.27 -4.02 -19.50
C ASN A 84 20.66 -5.26 -18.82
N ILE A 85 21.21 -6.46 -19.08
CA ILE A 85 20.73 -7.70 -18.45
C ILE A 85 21.06 -7.69 -16.97
N GLN A 86 22.27 -7.26 -16.60
CA GLN A 86 22.67 -7.13 -15.19
C GLN A 86 21.77 -6.12 -14.46
N THR A 87 21.47 -4.97 -15.08
CA THR A 87 20.54 -3.99 -14.52
C THR A 87 19.16 -4.58 -14.30
N ALA A 88 18.64 -5.40 -15.23
CA ALA A 88 17.36 -6.08 -15.06
C ALA A 88 17.40 -7.12 -13.92
N ILE A 89 18.51 -7.87 -13.78
CA ILE A 89 18.73 -8.81 -12.68
C ILE A 89 18.74 -8.09 -11.32
N ASP A 90 19.43 -6.96 -11.23
CA ASP A 90 19.53 -6.16 -10.01
C ASP A 90 18.18 -5.54 -9.62
N ALA A 91 17.37 -5.15 -10.63
CA ALA A 91 16.02 -4.62 -10.41
C ALA A 91 15.03 -5.67 -9.86
N LEU A 92 15.28 -6.96 -10.06
CA LEU A 92 14.47 -8.05 -9.49
C LEU A 92 14.76 -8.30 -8.00
N GLY A 93 15.84 -7.74 -7.46
CA GLY A 93 16.23 -7.92 -6.06
C GLY A 93 16.46 -9.37 -5.68
N ASP A 94 15.98 -9.78 -4.51
CA ASP A 94 16.11 -11.14 -3.97
C ASP A 94 14.96 -12.08 -4.34
N CYS A 95 13.98 -11.59 -5.10
CA CYS A 95 12.77 -12.35 -5.48
C CYS A 95 11.93 -12.83 -4.30
N THR A 96 12.04 -12.20 -3.15
CA THR A 96 11.06 -12.41 -2.10
C THR A 96 9.78 -11.69 -2.49
N ASN A 97 8.63 -12.13 -1.98
CA ASN A 97 7.35 -11.42 -2.20
C ASN A 97 7.33 -10.03 -1.55
N ASP A 98 8.45 -9.64 -0.97
CA ASP A 98 8.72 -8.31 -0.47
C ASP A 98 8.85 -7.34 -1.64
N THR A 99 7.75 -7.11 -2.37
CA THR A 99 7.61 -6.08 -3.42
C THR A 99 7.63 -4.66 -2.88
N VAL A 100 7.76 -4.55 -1.60
CA VAL A 100 8.43 -3.47 -0.86
C VAL A 100 9.51 -4.18 -0.05
N PRO A 101 10.73 -3.65 0.17
CA PRO A 101 11.55 -4.18 1.23
C PRO A 101 10.61 -4.30 2.42
N ASN A 102 10.45 -5.50 2.99
CA ASN A 102 9.95 -5.62 4.34
C ASN A 102 11.04 -4.99 5.20
N GLU A 103 11.21 -3.71 5.04
CA GLU A 103 11.72 -2.84 6.08
C GLU A 103 10.63 -2.91 7.12
N GLY A 104 10.63 -4.03 7.87
CA GLY A 104 9.63 -4.34 8.86
C GLY A 104 9.14 -3.07 9.54
N ILE A 105 8.10 -3.08 10.30
CA ILE A 105 7.52 -1.87 10.90
C ILE A 105 8.56 -0.85 11.45
N VAL A 106 9.82 -1.27 11.69
CA VAL A 106 10.92 -0.44 12.22
C VAL A 106 11.17 0.79 11.35
N GLY A 107 11.17 1.96 11.98
CA GLY A 107 11.36 3.27 11.32
C GLY A 107 10.38 4.32 11.82
N THR A 108 10.35 5.45 11.14
CA THR A 108 9.48 6.58 11.46
C THR A 108 8.29 6.61 10.53
N TRP A 109 7.13 6.83 11.09
CA TRP A 109 5.84 6.90 10.40
C TRP A 109 5.17 8.22 10.74
N LEU A 110 4.74 8.97 9.74
CA LEU A 110 4.07 10.26 9.88
C LEU A 110 2.58 10.09 9.64
N ALA A 111 1.72 10.67 10.48
CA ALA A 111 0.29 10.76 10.22
C ALA A 111 0.05 11.53 8.91
N THR A 112 -0.74 10.94 8.02
CA THR A 112 -1.03 11.53 6.71
C THR A 112 -2.50 11.70 6.43
N SER A 113 -3.38 11.00 7.16
CA SER A 113 -4.83 11.13 7.03
C SER A 113 -5.55 10.59 8.26
N TRP A 114 -6.67 11.20 8.61
CA TRP A 114 -7.63 10.75 9.61
C TRP A 114 -9.01 10.66 8.99
N ILE A 115 -9.37 9.50 8.52
CA ILE A 115 -10.58 9.32 7.71
C ILE A 115 -11.78 9.04 8.60
N SER A 116 -12.77 9.94 8.55
CA SER A 116 -14.07 9.81 9.20
C SER A 116 -15.06 9.02 8.34
N THR A 117 -16.14 8.56 8.96
CA THR A 117 -17.21 7.82 8.26
C THR A 117 -18.05 8.73 7.36
N GLU A 118 -18.36 9.93 7.83
CA GLU A 118 -19.13 10.94 7.11
C GLU A 118 -18.29 12.23 6.99
N PRO A 119 -18.40 12.95 5.88
CA PRO A 119 -17.68 14.21 5.72
C PRO A 119 -18.19 15.26 6.70
N VAL A 120 -17.29 16.13 7.14
CA VAL A 120 -17.57 17.26 8.02
C VAL A 120 -16.76 18.48 7.57
N ASP A 121 -17.29 19.68 7.81
CA ASP A 121 -16.64 20.97 7.57
C ASP A 121 -16.21 21.54 8.94
N ILE A 122 -15.05 21.09 9.44
CA ILE A 122 -14.57 21.47 10.77
C ILE A 122 -14.00 22.89 10.76
N ASN A 123 -13.34 23.28 9.67
CA ASN A 123 -12.70 24.59 9.51
C ASN A 123 -13.70 25.68 9.07
N ASN A 124 -14.96 25.32 8.78
CA ASN A 124 -16.04 26.16 8.32
C ASN A 124 -15.73 26.95 7.04
N ASP A 125 -14.99 26.34 6.10
CA ASP A 125 -14.69 26.95 4.81
C ASP A 125 -15.78 26.71 3.75
N GLY A 126 -16.76 25.87 4.07
CA GLY A 126 -17.90 25.50 3.24
C GLY A 126 -17.66 24.26 2.36
N GLU A 127 -16.53 23.58 2.52
CA GLU A 127 -16.20 22.32 1.86
C GLU A 127 -16.09 21.21 2.92
N GLU A 128 -16.94 20.20 2.84
CA GLU A 128 -16.90 19.06 3.73
C GLU A 128 -15.81 18.07 3.29
N SER A 129 -15.05 17.53 4.24
CA SER A 129 -14.03 16.51 4.02
C SER A 129 -14.25 15.27 4.89
N THR A 130 -13.89 14.10 4.39
CA THR A 130 -13.73 12.88 5.20
C THR A 130 -12.35 12.76 5.81
N ASP A 131 -11.36 13.51 5.32
CA ASP A 131 -10.03 13.56 5.91
C ASP A 131 -9.93 14.70 6.92
N LEU A 132 -10.15 14.37 8.19
CA LEU A 132 -10.17 15.36 9.26
C LEU A 132 -8.80 15.96 9.53
N LEU A 133 -7.71 15.27 9.20
CA LEU A 133 -6.38 15.84 9.36
C LEU A 133 -6.17 17.07 8.45
N ALA A 134 -6.85 17.09 7.29
CA ALA A 134 -6.83 18.23 6.38
C ALA A 134 -7.73 19.39 6.86
N GLU A 135 -8.70 19.11 7.72
CA GLU A 135 -9.61 20.11 8.31
C GLU A 135 -9.03 20.78 9.56
N PHE A 136 -8.03 20.15 10.19
CA PHE A 136 -7.39 20.66 11.40
C PHE A 136 -6.08 21.37 11.08
N ASP A 137 -5.94 22.60 11.51
CA ASP A 137 -4.67 23.34 11.51
C ASP A 137 -3.80 23.05 12.75
N CYS A 138 -4.24 22.09 13.60
CA CYS A 138 -3.60 21.82 14.90
C CYS A 138 -2.41 20.87 14.82
N TYR A 139 -2.36 19.99 13.82
CA TYR A 139 -1.48 18.82 13.82
C TYR A 139 -0.42 18.92 12.70
N ASP A 140 0.85 19.05 13.10
CA ASP A 140 1.93 19.26 12.13
C ASP A 140 2.84 18.04 11.93
N ASN A 141 3.09 17.24 12.97
CA ASN A 141 4.13 16.20 12.95
C ASN A 141 3.81 15.02 13.87
N GLU A 142 2.58 14.53 13.82
CA GLU A 142 2.16 13.35 14.57
C GLU A 142 2.88 12.12 14.07
N THR A 143 3.75 11.52 14.88
CA THR A 143 4.62 10.44 14.44
C THR A 143 4.58 9.22 15.33
N LEU A 144 4.80 8.05 14.71
CA LEU A 144 5.12 6.80 15.37
C LEU A 144 6.55 6.40 15.02
N VAL A 145 7.36 6.08 16.01
CA VAL A 145 8.73 5.57 15.81
C VAL A 145 8.80 4.16 16.37
N PHE A 146 9.11 3.19 15.51
CA PHE A 146 9.28 1.79 15.88
C PHE A 146 10.77 1.45 15.92
N ASN A 147 11.27 0.95 17.04
CA ASN A 147 12.64 0.54 17.22
C ASN A 147 12.83 -0.97 17.01
N ALA A 148 14.04 -1.40 16.62
CA ALA A 148 14.36 -2.80 16.36
C ALA A 148 14.33 -3.71 17.61
N ASP A 149 14.25 -3.13 18.81
CA ASP A 149 14.15 -3.84 20.08
C ASP A 149 12.70 -4.05 20.56
N ASN A 150 11.73 -3.87 19.66
CA ASN A 150 10.29 -3.98 19.90
C ASN A 150 9.73 -2.89 20.84
N THR A 151 10.43 -1.78 20.99
CA THR A 151 9.94 -0.57 21.65
C THR A 151 9.56 0.48 20.63
N GLY A 152 8.85 1.51 21.05
CA GLY A 152 8.56 2.66 20.19
C GLY A 152 8.08 3.87 20.98
N ILE A 153 7.89 4.97 20.26
CA ILE A 153 7.41 6.23 20.82
C ILE A 153 6.34 6.77 19.86
N MET A 154 5.18 7.11 20.39
CA MET A 154 4.16 7.94 19.74
C MET A 154 4.43 9.38 20.16
N MET A 155 4.59 10.27 19.21
CA MET A 155 4.76 11.70 19.44
C MET A 155 3.54 12.44 18.94
N SER A 156 2.88 13.18 19.82
CA SER A 156 1.83 14.13 19.50
C SER A 156 2.34 15.55 19.75
N THR A 157 2.01 16.46 18.85
CA THR A 157 2.45 17.86 18.94
C THR A 157 1.38 18.78 19.48
N SER A 158 0.13 18.33 19.42
CA SER A 158 -1.02 19.09 19.88
C SER A 158 -2.24 18.20 20.07
N TYR A 159 -3.27 18.76 20.66
CA TYR A 159 -4.61 18.20 20.61
C TYR A 159 -5.64 19.30 20.28
N ALA A 160 -6.79 18.89 19.74
CA ALA A 160 -7.89 19.78 19.42
C ALA A 160 -9.05 19.53 20.37
N ASP A 161 -9.51 20.59 21.03
CA ASP A 161 -10.84 20.62 21.65
C ASP A 161 -11.84 21.08 20.60
N VAL A 162 -12.83 20.25 20.31
CA VAL A 162 -13.82 20.51 19.27
C VAL A 162 -15.19 20.67 19.89
N GLU A 163 -15.76 21.87 19.73
CA GLU A 163 -17.13 22.17 20.10
C GLU A 163 -17.97 22.38 18.83
N PHE A 164 -19.28 22.22 18.94
CA PHE A 164 -20.20 22.56 17.86
C PHE A 164 -21.41 23.33 18.38
N GLU A 165 -22.02 24.11 17.50
CA GLU A 165 -23.35 24.69 17.65
C GLU A 165 -24.25 24.25 16.51
N ILE A 166 -25.54 24.04 16.79
CA ILE A 166 -26.50 23.78 15.72
C ILE A 166 -26.83 25.11 15.04
N GLU A 167 -26.66 25.17 13.74
CA GLU A 167 -26.95 26.36 12.95
C GLU A 167 -28.42 26.78 13.12
N THR A 168 -28.65 28.06 13.37
CA THR A 168 -29.99 28.60 13.65
C THR A 168 -30.94 28.33 12.47
N GLY A 169 -31.98 27.56 12.73
CA GLY A 169 -33.04 27.22 11.76
C GLY A 169 -32.85 25.86 11.10
N THR A 170 -31.83 25.11 11.49
CA THR A 170 -31.58 23.73 11.07
C THR A 170 -31.71 22.77 12.26
N THR A 171 -31.62 21.47 12.04
CA THR A 171 -31.61 20.42 13.08
C THR A 171 -30.37 19.55 13.05
N ASP A 172 -29.59 19.63 11.97
CA ASP A 172 -28.52 18.72 11.61
C ASP A 172 -27.35 19.40 10.88
N SER A 173 -27.35 20.74 10.81
CA SER A 173 -26.21 21.52 10.33
C SER A 173 -25.43 22.03 11.55
N TYR A 174 -24.13 21.73 11.59
CA TYR A 174 -23.25 22.05 12.69
C TYR A 174 -22.24 23.11 12.27
N ILE A 175 -21.98 24.05 13.15
CA ILE A 175 -20.86 25.01 13.03
C ILE A 175 -19.86 24.61 14.11
N TYR A 176 -18.65 24.26 13.70
CA TYR A 176 -17.61 23.79 14.60
C TYR A 176 -16.72 24.94 15.08
N THR A 177 -16.26 24.82 16.31
CA THR A 177 -15.20 25.66 16.89
C THR A 177 -14.08 24.74 17.35
N VAL A 178 -12.86 25.02 16.88
CA VAL A 178 -11.67 24.23 17.21
C VAL A 178 -10.73 25.10 18.03
N ASP A 179 -10.34 24.62 19.20
CA ASP A 179 -9.28 25.21 20.02
C ASP A 179 -8.07 24.27 19.98
N CYS A 180 -7.01 24.70 19.28
CA CYS A 180 -5.76 23.95 19.17
C CYS A 180 -4.89 24.22 20.41
N VAL A 181 -4.61 23.18 21.17
CA VAL A 181 -3.69 23.25 22.31
C VAL A 181 -2.36 22.64 21.92
N GLU A 182 -1.33 23.50 21.81
CA GLU A 182 0.05 23.03 21.59
C GLU A 182 0.56 22.34 22.87
N GLU A 183 0.63 21.03 22.84
CA GLU A 183 1.18 20.21 23.91
C GLU A 183 1.94 19.03 23.29
N VAL A 184 3.26 19.01 23.49
CA VAL A 184 4.06 17.88 23.02
C VAL A 184 3.94 16.76 24.03
N ASP A 185 3.34 15.66 23.62
CA ASP A 185 3.25 14.42 24.39
C ASP A 185 4.03 13.30 23.70
N ASN A 186 4.73 12.51 24.51
CA ASN A 186 5.52 11.37 24.06
C ASN A 186 5.08 10.15 24.84
N THR A 187 4.30 9.29 24.22
CA THR A 187 3.85 8.05 24.84
C THR A 187 4.73 6.88 24.38
N ASN A 188 5.38 6.20 25.34
CA ASN A 188 6.18 5.02 25.03
C ASN A 188 5.26 3.81 24.80
N PHE A 189 5.69 2.91 23.92
CA PHE A 189 4.96 1.67 23.68
C PHE A 189 5.91 0.49 23.43
N THR A 190 5.36 -0.71 23.54
CA THR A 190 5.95 -1.94 23.01
C THR A 190 5.09 -2.46 21.87
N TRP A 191 5.70 -3.21 20.97
CA TRP A 191 4.98 -3.71 19.81
C TRP A 191 5.37 -5.15 19.46
N THR A 192 4.45 -5.83 18.78
CA THR A 192 4.68 -7.14 18.16
C THR A 192 4.10 -7.13 16.75
N GLN A 193 4.66 -7.94 15.87
CA GLN A 193 4.17 -8.11 14.50
C GLN A 193 3.91 -9.58 14.22
N VAL A 194 2.74 -9.85 13.64
CA VAL A 194 2.37 -11.16 13.08
C VAL A 194 1.82 -10.88 11.67
N ASP A 195 2.55 -11.29 10.65
CA ASP A 195 2.22 -10.98 9.26
C ASP A 195 2.07 -9.45 9.05
N ASN A 196 0.91 -9.00 8.61
CA ASN A 196 0.60 -7.59 8.40
C ASN A 196 -0.05 -6.92 9.63
N GLU A 197 -0.23 -7.64 10.72
CA GLU A 197 -0.85 -7.13 11.93
C GLU A 197 0.21 -6.71 12.94
N ILE A 198 0.13 -5.46 13.38
CA ILE A 198 1.00 -4.86 14.39
C ILE A 198 0.17 -4.61 15.64
N THR A 199 0.52 -5.25 16.73
CA THR A 199 -0.08 -4.95 18.04
C THR A 199 0.81 -4.00 18.80
N ILE A 200 0.28 -2.86 19.21
CA ILE A 200 0.94 -1.86 20.04
C ILE A 200 0.31 -1.91 21.43
N ILE A 201 1.15 -1.91 22.46
CA ILE A 201 0.73 -1.76 23.88
C ILE A 201 1.46 -0.55 24.42
N ASP A 202 0.71 0.49 24.80
CA ASP A 202 1.29 1.71 25.35
C ASP A 202 1.68 1.58 26.83
N GLU A 203 2.26 2.62 27.39
CA GLU A 203 2.71 2.66 28.79
C GLU A 203 1.56 2.67 29.82
N PHE A 204 0.31 2.80 29.35
CA PHE A 204 -0.90 2.72 30.16
C PHE A 204 -1.59 1.36 30.04
N ASP A 205 -0.92 0.36 29.41
CA ASP A 205 -1.48 -0.96 29.10
C ASP A 205 -2.68 -0.92 28.15
N VAL A 206 -2.83 0.12 27.31
CA VAL A 206 -3.83 0.17 26.25
C VAL A 206 -3.30 -0.53 25.01
N GLU A 207 -4.06 -1.51 24.55
CA GLU A 207 -3.74 -2.27 23.33
C GLU A 207 -4.43 -1.68 22.11
N SER A 208 -3.70 -1.52 21.01
CA SER A 208 -4.23 -1.15 19.71
C SER A 208 -3.67 -2.07 18.62
N VAL A 209 -4.52 -2.39 17.64
CA VAL A 209 -4.17 -3.27 16.53
C VAL A 209 -4.14 -2.46 15.24
N TRP A 210 -3.03 -2.58 14.51
CA TRP A 210 -2.75 -1.84 13.31
C TRP A 210 -2.51 -2.79 12.13
N THR A 211 -2.84 -2.35 10.94
CA THR A 211 -2.59 -3.09 9.70
C THR A 211 -1.49 -2.41 8.90
N LEU A 212 -0.44 -3.16 8.59
CA LEU A 212 0.66 -2.74 7.72
C LEU A 212 0.33 -3.14 6.28
N SER A 213 0.32 -2.18 5.36
CA SER A 213 0.11 -2.40 3.92
C SER A 213 1.11 -1.57 3.12
N GLY A 214 2.20 -2.20 2.70
CA GLY A 214 3.30 -1.51 2.03
C GLY A 214 3.88 -0.39 2.89
N ASN A 215 3.77 0.84 2.42
CA ASN A 215 4.26 2.05 3.11
C ASN A 215 3.20 2.70 4.02
N GLN A 216 2.06 2.06 4.23
CA GLN A 216 0.99 2.58 5.08
C GLN A 216 0.76 1.69 6.29
N LEU A 217 0.54 2.33 7.43
CA LEU A 217 0.12 1.74 8.68
C LEU A 217 -1.22 2.36 9.05
N SER A 218 -2.23 1.56 9.33
CA SER A 218 -3.58 2.07 9.63
C SER A 218 -4.24 1.34 10.78
N THR A 219 -5.10 2.06 11.50
CA THR A 219 -5.98 1.50 12.54
C THR A 219 -7.31 2.23 12.54
N VAL A 220 -8.37 1.53 12.99
CA VAL A 220 -9.68 2.14 13.21
C VAL A 220 -9.86 2.35 14.70
N VAL A 221 -10.13 3.61 15.09
CA VAL A 221 -10.45 4.00 16.46
C VAL A 221 -11.94 4.29 16.53
N PRO A 222 -12.72 3.44 17.20
CA PRO A 222 -14.15 3.70 17.41
C PRO A 222 -14.35 5.01 18.17
N GLN A 223 -15.24 5.88 17.65
CA GLN A 223 -15.48 7.19 18.21
C GLN A 223 -14.20 8.06 18.32
N GLY A 224 -13.27 7.88 17.39
CA GLY A 224 -12.01 8.63 17.40
C GLY A 224 -12.15 10.13 17.13
N PHE A 225 -13.30 10.56 16.56
CA PHE A 225 -13.72 11.96 16.53
C PHE A 225 -14.87 12.16 17.49
N ILE A 226 -14.77 13.14 18.38
CA ILE A 226 -15.83 13.57 19.29
C ILE A 226 -15.84 15.09 19.33
N ALA A 227 -17.03 15.69 19.15
CA ALA A 227 -17.28 17.10 19.39
C ALA A 227 -18.40 17.26 20.41
N PHE A 228 -18.36 18.32 21.20
CA PHE A 228 -19.30 18.62 22.25
C PHE A 228 -20.19 19.84 21.89
N ASP A 229 -21.47 19.79 22.21
CA ASP A 229 -22.31 20.99 22.07
C ASP A 229 -21.82 22.08 23.03
N SER A 230 -21.54 23.28 22.52
CA SER A 230 -21.02 24.41 23.28
C SER A 230 -21.95 24.89 24.41
N ASN A 231 -23.25 24.57 24.31
CA ASN A 231 -24.25 24.92 25.29
C ASN A 231 -24.58 23.79 26.28
N ASP A 232 -24.32 22.54 25.90
CA ASP A 232 -24.59 21.35 26.73
C ASP A 232 -23.54 20.24 26.44
N ALA A 233 -22.46 20.22 27.17
CA ALA A 233 -21.37 19.23 27.01
C ALA A 233 -21.83 17.76 27.24
N THR A 234 -23.07 17.49 27.57
CA THR A 234 -23.64 16.13 27.60
C THR A 234 -24.14 15.68 26.23
N VAL A 235 -24.25 16.61 25.28
CA VAL A 235 -24.61 16.33 23.89
C VAL A 235 -23.32 16.25 23.08
N THR A 236 -23.15 15.14 22.36
CA THR A 236 -21.93 14.89 21.57
C THR A 236 -22.28 14.39 20.18
N VAL A 237 -21.42 14.73 19.23
CA VAL A 237 -21.34 14.09 17.90
C VAL A 237 -20.05 13.27 17.86
N SER A 238 -20.10 12.03 17.39
CA SER A 238 -18.91 11.20 17.30
C SER A 238 -18.93 10.35 16.04
N GLN A 239 -17.74 10.09 15.52
CA GLN A 239 -17.51 9.20 14.37
C GLN A 239 -16.30 8.30 14.63
N ASP A 240 -16.31 7.11 14.01
CA ASP A 240 -15.12 6.29 13.97
C ASP A 240 -14.08 6.95 13.04
N LEU A 241 -12.81 6.89 13.44
CA LEU A 241 -11.69 7.39 12.62
C LEU A 241 -10.78 6.25 12.20
N THR A 242 -10.39 6.27 10.93
CA THR A 242 -9.26 5.48 10.45
C THR A 242 -8.02 6.37 10.42
N PHE A 243 -7.08 6.12 11.32
CA PHE A 243 -5.78 6.77 11.30
C PHE A 243 -4.89 6.11 10.27
N ILE A 244 -4.22 6.91 9.44
CA ILE A 244 -3.29 6.46 8.41
C ILE A 244 -1.96 7.17 8.60
N TYR A 245 -0.92 6.36 8.74
CA TYR A 245 0.46 6.82 8.81
C TYR A 245 1.24 6.31 7.61
N THR A 246 2.14 7.13 7.10
CA THR A 246 3.01 6.78 5.97
C THR A 246 4.47 6.78 6.43
N ARG A 247 5.22 5.79 5.98
CA ARG A 247 6.65 5.66 6.26
C ARG A 247 7.42 6.86 5.72
N GLN A 248 8.42 7.35 6.49
CA GLN A 248 9.33 8.43 6.12
C GLN A 248 10.67 7.90 5.61
#